data_314fb211d1978d86dd0636c7dcb9a6b9
#
_entry.id   314fb211d1978d86dd0636c7dcb9a6b9
#
_cell.length_a   1.000
_cell.length_b   1.000
_cell.length_c   1.000
_cell.angle_alpha   90.00
_cell.angle_beta   90.00
_cell.angle_gamma   90.00
#
_symmetry.space_group_name_H-M   'P 1'
#
loop_
_entity.id
_entity.type
_entity.pdbx_description
1 polymer ?
#
loop_
_entity_poly.entity_id
_entity_poly.type
_entity_poly.pdbx_seq_one_letter_code
_entity_poly.pdbx_strand_id
1 'polypeptide(L)'
;MSNKAGGTSKAKYDASQKVYEKENYIILKVNSGKKVGYIAYNTKKEWVNGHTHLDSFDMAKTIISNVIKHKKPKTKNLYLIRSHARLSDDPAYVRYIEELIATKKSKGKQEYRNRTF
;
A
#
# COMPACT_ATOMS: atom_id res chain seq x y z
N MET A 1 -1.77 18.75 -17.44
CA MET A 1 -1.95 18.90 -16.83
C MET A 1 -2.07 18.57 -15.75
N SER A 2 -2.03 18.46 -15.58
CA SER A 2 -2.11 18.43 -14.68
C SER A 2 -2.10 18.06 -13.75
N ASN A 3 -1.89 17.95 -13.25
CA ASN A 3 -1.90 17.67 -12.32
C ASN A 3 -2.01 17.70 -11.38
N LYS A 4 -2.12 17.78 -11.42
CA LYS A 4 -2.27 17.89 -10.56
C LYS A 4 -2.71 17.69 -9.55
N ALA A 5 -3.07 18.03 -9.58
CA ALA A 5 -3.70 18.35 -8.39
C ALA A 5 -3.39 17.47 -7.24
N GLY A 6 -2.98 17.95 -6.23
CA GLY A 6 -2.79 17.33 -4.96
C GLY A 6 -2.21 15.94 -4.96
N GLY A 7 -2.28 15.26 -5.93
CA GLY A 7 -1.79 13.90 -5.96
C GLY A 7 -0.47 13.78 -6.65
N THR A 8 0.16 12.65 -6.45
CA THR A 8 1.34 12.31 -7.21
C THR A 8 0.90 11.81 -8.58
N SER A 9 1.32 12.49 -9.62
CA SER A 9 1.01 12.11 -10.98
C SER A 9 1.89 10.94 -11.41
N LYS A 10 1.31 10.01 -12.15
CA LYS A 10 2.08 8.89 -12.71
C LYS A 10 3.20 9.38 -13.63
N ALA A 11 2.99 10.51 -14.32
CA ALA A 11 4.00 11.07 -15.19
C ALA A 11 5.27 11.44 -14.44
N LYS A 12 5.17 11.72 -13.16
CA LYS A 12 6.32 12.04 -12.33
C LYS A 12 7.18 10.82 -12.04
N TYR A 13 6.60 9.63 -12.12
CA TYR A 13 7.30 8.38 -11.83
C TYR A 13 7.20 7.47 -13.04
N ASP A 14 8.06 7.70 -14.00
CA ASP A 14 8.01 6.94 -15.26
C ASP A 14 8.71 5.59 -15.16
N ALA A 15 8.69 4.85 -16.26
CA ALA A 15 9.21 3.50 -16.31
C ALA A 15 10.72 3.42 -16.04
N SER A 16 11.45 4.52 -16.21
CA SER A 16 12.89 4.51 -15.97
C SER A 16 13.21 4.35 -14.49
N GLN A 17 12.25 4.62 -13.63
CA GLN A 17 12.43 4.50 -12.18
C GLN A 17 11.98 3.14 -11.65
N LYS A 18 11.51 2.27 -12.52
CA LYS A 18 11.03 0.95 -12.11
C LYS A 18 12.20 0.07 -11.68
N VAL A 19 12.16 -0.42 -10.44
CA VAL A 19 13.21 -1.27 -9.89
C VAL A 19 12.76 -2.70 -9.65
N TYR A 20 11.47 -2.99 -9.87
CA TYR A 20 10.94 -4.33 -9.66
C TYR A 20 9.62 -4.48 -10.41
N GLU A 21 9.39 -5.67 -10.92
CA GLU A 21 8.12 -6.00 -11.57
C GLU A 21 7.80 -7.46 -11.33
N LYS A 22 6.56 -7.73 -10.94
CA LYS A 22 6.07 -9.10 -10.83
C LYS A 22 4.58 -9.10 -11.17
N GLU A 23 4.21 -9.85 -12.20
CA GLU A 23 2.85 -9.87 -12.73
C GLU A 23 2.43 -8.44 -13.08
N ASN A 24 1.32 -7.96 -12.53
CA ASN A 24 0.85 -6.59 -12.80
C ASN A 24 1.29 -5.58 -11.73
N TYR A 25 2.24 -5.95 -10.88
CA TYR A 25 2.72 -5.08 -9.80
C TYR A 25 4.14 -4.60 -10.10
N ILE A 26 4.37 -3.33 -9.85
CA ILE A 26 5.70 -2.74 -10.05
C ILE A 26 6.11 -1.96 -8.80
N ILE A 27 7.41 -1.75 -8.64
CA ILE A 27 7.94 -0.87 -7.61
C ILE A 27 8.77 0.20 -8.30
N LEU A 28 8.47 1.45 -7.97
CA LEU A 28 9.21 2.60 -8.47
C LEU A 28 10.06 3.17 -7.35
N LYS A 29 11.30 3.51 -7.69
CA LYS A 29 12.20 4.15 -6.74
C LYS A 29 12.08 5.65 -6.89
N VAL A 30 11.92 6.34 -5.77
CA VAL A 30 11.70 7.78 -5.77
C VAL A 30 12.79 8.46 -4.92
N ASN A 31 13.44 9.43 -5.49
CA ASN A 31 14.40 10.25 -4.75
C ASN A 31 13.73 11.56 -4.39
N SER A 32 13.68 11.87 -3.09
CA SER A 32 13.06 13.08 -2.62
C SER A 32 14.03 13.76 -1.66
N GLY A 33 14.80 14.68 -2.20
CA GLY A 33 15.84 15.33 -1.43
C GLY A 33 16.89 14.31 -0.99
N LYS A 34 17.08 14.18 0.31
CA LYS A 34 18.05 13.25 0.86
C LYS A 34 17.46 11.86 1.13
N LYS A 35 16.17 11.70 0.90
CA LYS A 35 15.50 10.44 1.20
C LYS A 35 15.20 9.67 -0.07
N VAL A 36 15.22 8.36 0.07
CA VAL A 36 14.80 7.45 -1.00
C VAL A 36 13.54 6.75 -0.52
N GLY A 37 12.51 6.81 -1.32
CA GLY A 37 11.27 6.11 -1.05
C GLY A 37 10.94 5.16 -2.17
N TYR A 38 9.88 4.41 -2.00
CA TYR A 38 9.43 3.44 -2.98
C TYR A 38 7.93 3.53 -3.13
N ILE A 39 7.46 3.33 -4.36
CA ILE A 39 6.02 3.30 -4.62
C ILE A 39 5.69 1.96 -5.24
N ALA A 40 4.79 1.22 -4.60
CA ALA A 40 4.24 0.00 -5.18
C ALA A 40 2.96 0.35 -5.92
N TYR A 41 2.76 -0.25 -7.09
CA TYR A 41 1.62 0.09 -7.93
C TYR A 41 1.11 -1.15 -8.65
N ASN A 42 -0.21 -1.28 -8.70
CA ASN A 42 -0.89 -2.29 -9.49
C ASN A 42 -1.26 -1.66 -10.84
N THR A 43 -0.62 -2.10 -11.91
CA THR A 43 -0.78 -1.50 -13.23
C THR A 43 -2.17 -1.70 -13.83
N LYS A 44 -2.98 -2.59 -13.27
CA LYS A 44 -4.36 -2.79 -13.72
C LYS A 44 -5.33 -1.78 -13.11
N LYS A 45 -4.88 -0.99 -12.15
CA LYS A 45 -5.72 0.02 -11.49
C LYS A 45 -5.30 1.40 -11.94
N GLU A 46 -6.21 2.37 -11.78
CA GLU A 46 -5.84 3.76 -12.00
C GLU A 46 -4.78 4.15 -10.99
N TRP A 47 -3.85 4.99 -11.41
CA TRP A 47 -2.73 5.39 -10.56
C TRP A 47 -3.20 5.88 -9.18
N VAL A 48 -4.18 6.78 -9.18
CA VAL A 48 -4.64 7.39 -7.93
C VAL A 48 -5.19 6.35 -6.94
N ASN A 49 -5.72 5.25 -7.45
CA ASN A 49 -6.35 4.23 -6.60
C ASN A 49 -5.47 3.04 -6.30
N GLY A 50 -4.41 2.82 -7.07
CA GLY A 50 -3.65 1.58 -7.01
C GLY A 50 -2.20 1.71 -6.63
N HIS A 51 -1.78 2.85 -6.09
CA HIS A 51 -0.39 3.00 -5.64
C HIS A 51 -0.32 3.28 -4.15
N THR A 52 0.83 2.96 -3.55
CA THR A 52 1.06 3.23 -2.14
C THR A 52 2.54 3.57 -1.94
N HIS A 53 2.80 4.53 -1.05
CA HIS A 53 4.15 5.01 -0.74
C HIS A 53 4.73 4.23 0.43
N LEU A 54 5.95 3.75 0.27
CA LEU A 54 6.59 2.90 1.26
C LEU A 54 8.02 3.34 1.50
N ASP A 55 8.55 3.01 2.67
CA ASP A 55 9.87 3.47 3.08
C ASP A 55 11.01 2.58 2.61
N SER A 56 10.73 1.32 2.28
CA SER A 56 11.80 0.41 1.88
C SER A 56 11.37 -0.49 0.73
N PHE A 57 12.36 -0.92 -0.02
CA PHE A 57 12.17 -1.84 -1.12
C PHE A 57 11.65 -3.20 -0.64
N ASP A 58 12.23 -3.71 0.46
CA ASP A 58 11.82 -5.00 0.99
C ASP A 58 10.36 -4.98 1.46
N MET A 59 9.95 -3.88 2.08
CA MET A 59 8.56 -3.71 2.51
C MET A 59 7.62 -3.76 1.30
N ALA A 60 7.99 -3.07 0.22
CA ALA A 60 7.17 -3.06 -0.99
C ALA A 60 7.06 -4.46 -1.60
N LYS A 61 8.16 -5.19 -1.65
CA LYS A 61 8.16 -6.56 -2.18
C LYS A 61 7.30 -7.48 -1.32
N THR A 62 7.40 -7.33 0.00
CA THR A 62 6.62 -8.15 0.92
C THR A 62 5.13 -7.93 0.72
N ILE A 63 4.71 -6.67 0.60
CA ILE A 63 3.30 -6.36 0.40
C ILE A 63 2.82 -6.94 -0.92
N ILE A 64 3.57 -6.76 -2.00
CA ILE A 64 3.21 -7.32 -3.29
C ILE A 64 3.08 -8.84 -3.22
N SER A 65 4.01 -9.51 -2.54
CA SER A 65 3.95 -10.96 -2.38
C SER A 65 2.69 -11.39 -1.63
N ASN A 66 2.37 -10.68 -0.55
CA ASN A 66 1.17 -10.99 0.22
C ASN A 66 -0.10 -10.81 -0.61
N VAL A 67 -0.15 -9.74 -1.40
CA VAL A 67 -1.31 -9.45 -2.24
C VAL A 67 -1.48 -10.55 -3.31
N ILE A 68 -0.39 -10.94 -3.96
CA ILE A 68 -0.44 -11.97 -4.98
C ILE A 68 -0.90 -13.30 -4.39
N LYS A 69 -0.41 -13.64 -3.22
CA LYS A 69 -0.70 -14.92 -2.57
C LYS A 69 -1.91 -14.87 -1.64
N HIS A 70 -2.54 -13.72 -1.53
CA HIS A 70 -3.70 -13.50 -0.65
C HIS A 70 -3.39 -13.87 0.80
N LYS A 71 -2.21 -13.48 1.27
CA LYS A 71 -1.78 -13.79 2.62
C LYS A 71 -2.16 -12.70 3.60
N LYS A 72 -2.29 -13.11 4.86
CA LYS A 72 -2.54 -12.16 5.94
C LYS A 72 -1.29 -11.31 6.18
N PRO A 73 -1.42 -9.98 6.24
CA PRO A 73 -0.28 -9.13 6.62
C PRO A 73 0.17 -9.43 8.03
N LYS A 74 1.49 -9.49 8.23
CA LYS A 74 2.05 -9.76 9.55
C LYS A 74 2.28 -8.49 10.37
N THR A 75 2.22 -7.35 9.74
CA THR A 75 2.45 -6.07 10.40
C THR A 75 1.24 -5.65 11.22
N LYS A 76 1.50 -4.82 12.24
CA LYS A 76 0.44 -4.19 13.02
C LYS A 76 0.18 -2.75 12.60
N ASN A 77 0.98 -2.24 11.68
CA ASN A 77 0.86 -0.87 11.20
C ASN A 77 -0.35 -0.74 10.26
N LEU A 78 -1.31 0.10 10.61
CA LEU A 78 -2.54 0.25 9.84
C LEU A 78 -2.29 0.75 8.42
N TYR A 79 -1.34 1.66 8.24
CA TYR A 79 -1.04 2.15 6.91
C TYR A 79 -0.56 1.01 6.00
N LEU A 80 0.30 0.15 6.53
CA LEU A 80 0.81 -0.97 5.75
C LEU A 80 -0.26 -2.01 5.47
N ILE A 81 -1.16 -2.23 6.43
CA ILE A 81 -2.28 -3.15 6.21
C ILE A 81 -3.18 -2.61 5.11
N ARG A 82 -3.50 -1.31 5.15
CA ARG A 82 -4.31 -0.67 4.12
C ARG A 82 -3.65 -0.74 2.74
N SER A 83 -2.32 -0.69 2.71
CA SER A 83 -1.58 -0.77 1.45
C SER A 83 -1.86 -2.08 0.72
N HIS A 84 -2.10 -3.15 1.46
CA HIS A 84 -2.47 -4.44 0.84
C HIS A 84 -3.80 -4.32 0.07
N ALA A 85 -4.80 -3.67 0.68
CA ALA A 85 -6.09 -3.47 0.02
C ALA A 85 -5.95 -2.53 -1.17
N ARG A 86 -5.12 -1.51 -1.04
CA ARG A 86 -4.92 -0.55 -2.10
C ARG A 86 -4.31 -1.18 -3.35
N LEU A 87 -3.39 -2.11 -3.16
CA LEU A 87 -2.72 -2.78 -4.29
C LEU A 87 -3.56 -3.89 -4.90
N SER A 88 -4.39 -4.57 -4.12
CA SER A 88 -5.15 -5.70 -4.63
C SER A 88 -6.27 -5.26 -5.56
N ASP A 89 -6.48 -6.04 -6.62
CA ASP A 89 -7.65 -5.90 -7.46
C ASP A 89 -8.62 -7.07 -7.27
N ASP A 90 -8.41 -7.86 -6.22
CA ASP A 90 -9.31 -8.97 -5.89
C ASP A 90 -10.28 -8.50 -4.79
N PRO A 91 -11.58 -8.37 -5.11
CA PRO A 91 -12.56 -7.86 -4.13
C PRO A 91 -12.63 -8.68 -2.85
N ALA A 92 -12.44 -9.98 -2.93
CA ALA A 92 -12.50 -10.84 -1.74
C ALA A 92 -11.34 -10.54 -0.79
N TYR A 93 -10.14 -10.36 -1.34
CA TYR A 93 -8.98 -10.04 -0.53
C TYR A 93 -9.08 -8.64 0.05
N VAL A 94 -9.57 -7.68 -0.74
CA VAL A 94 -9.78 -6.31 -0.26
C VAL A 94 -10.73 -6.31 0.94
N ARG A 95 -11.84 -7.05 0.83
CA ARG A 95 -12.80 -7.14 1.93
C ARG A 95 -12.17 -7.76 3.17
N TYR A 96 -11.37 -8.81 2.98
CA TYR A 96 -10.66 -9.45 4.08
C TYR A 96 -9.76 -8.47 4.81
N ILE A 97 -9.00 -7.67 4.06
CA ILE A 97 -8.12 -6.67 4.65
C ILE A 97 -8.92 -5.60 5.38
N GLU A 98 -10.02 -5.14 4.79
CA GLU A 98 -10.87 -4.14 5.43
C GLU A 98 -11.45 -4.66 6.75
N GLU A 99 -11.79 -5.94 6.81
CA GLU A 99 -12.28 -6.54 8.04
C GLU A 99 -11.18 -6.62 9.10
N LEU A 100 -9.95 -6.90 8.69
CA LEU A 100 -8.83 -6.87 9.63
C LEU A 100 -8.66 -5.50 10.25
N ILE A 101 -8.76 -4.45 9.43
CA ILE A 101 -8.62 -3.07 9.91
C ILE A 101 -9.74 -2.74 10.89
N ALA A 102 -10.97 -3.10 10.55
CA ALA A 102 -12.12 -2.82 11.41
C ALA A 102 -11.98 -3.53 12.76
N THR A 103 -11.52 -4.77 12.75
CA THR A 103 -11.34 -5.55 13.97
C THR A 103 -10.27 -4.92 14.86
N LYS A 104 -9.16 -4.48 14.26
CA LYS A 104 -8.09 -3.84 15.03
C LYS A 104 -8.57 -2.57 15.68
N LYS A 105 -9.29 -1.74 14.95
CA LYS A 105 -9.82 -0.48 15.48
C LYS A 105 -10.80 -0.70 16.62
N SER A 106 -11.69 -1.68 16.45
CA SER A 106 -12.66 -2.00 17.47
C SER A 106 -11.99 -2.49 18.74
N LYS A 107 -11.00 -3.37 18.59
CA LYS A 107 -10.23 -3.86 19.73
C LYS A 107 -9.51 -2.75 20.46
N GLY A 108 -8.87 -1.85 19.71
CA GLY A 108 -8.18 -0.73 20.30
C GLY A 108 -9.10 0.15 21.12
N LYS A 109 -10.30 0.42 20.60
CA LYS A 109 -11.28 1.22 21.31
C LYS A 109 -11.73 0.55 22.59
N GLN A 110 -11.96 -0.74 22.55
CA GLN A 110 -12.37 -1.48 23.74
C GLN A 110 -11.29 -1.48 24.81
N GLU A 111 -10.06 -1.68 24.42
CA GLU A 111 -8.95 -1.64 25.35
C GLU A 111 -8.84 -0.27 26.02
N TYR A 112 -9.01 0.79 25.21
CA TYR A 112 -8.95 2.15 25.74
C TYR A 112 -10.04 2.39 26.76
N ARG A 113 -11.27 1.96 26.47
CA ARG A 113 -12.38 2.10 27.38
C ARG A 113 -12.13 1.38 28.70
N ASN A 114 -11.58 0.18 28.61
CA ASN A 114 -11.31 -0.61 29.80
C ASN A 114 -10.28 0.07 30.69
N ARG A 115 -9.36 0.81 30.11
CA ARG A 115 -8.35 1.51 30.88
C ARG A 115 -8.92 2.71 31.64
N THR A 116 -10.00 3.27 31.16
CA THR A 116 -10.58 4.46 31.80
C THR A 116 -11.42 4.11 33.01
N PHE A 117 -11.60 2.85 33.25
CA PHE A 117 -12.34 2.38 34.41
C PHE A 117 -11.40 1.65 35.37
#